data_d3c089f2daba78583804b256c6a32eb8
#
_entry.id   d3c089f2daba78583804b256c6a32eb8
#
_cell.length_a   1.000
_cell.length_b   1.000
_cell.length_c   1.000
_cell.angle_alpha   90.00
_cell.angle_beta   90.00
_cell.angle_gamma   90.00
#
_symmetry.space_group_name_H-M   'P 1'
#
loop_
_entity.id
_entity.type
_entity.pdbx_description
1 polymer ?
#
loop_
_entity_poly.entity_id
_entity_poly.type
_entity_poly.pdbx_seq_one_letter_code
_entity_poly.pdbx_strand_id
1 'polypeptide(L)'
;LHLLSRRQRQMCIRDRLSAIAVDKGVQPVIVCTKADLGEVEFLRSAYERSTLPFIAIRYDSGEGLDEVRQWISGRLCAFCGNSGVGKSTLLNTLLPQAERETSAISQKLGRGRHTTREVTIFEAFGGRIADTPGFASLEANRAGFIPKENLEHAFPEFGPYLGQCQFTGCSHRSEKGCAVRAALAEGRLSQTRYDSYCAMYEEVKDVKDWQRPKV
;
A
#
# COMPACT_ATOMS: atom_id res chain seq x y z
N LEU A 1 7.54 -16.44 18.34
CA LEU A 1 6.92 -16.99 17.11
C LEU A 1 5.71 -16.16 16.64
N HIS A 2 4.78 -15.79 17.54
CA HIS A 2 3.57 -15.02 17.16
C HIS A 2 3.86 -13.59 16.67
N LEU A 3 4.90 -12.92 17.14
CA LEU A 3 5.26 -11.57 16.72
C LEU A 3 5.76 -11.53 15.27
N LEU A 4 6.61 -12.47 14.86
CA LEU A 4 7.11 -12.57 13.48
C LEU A 4 5.97 -12.84 12.48
N SER A 5 5.03 -13.73 12.80
CA SER A 5 3.89 -14.03 11.92
C SER A 5 2.94 -12.85 11.77
N ARG A 6 2.75 -12.01 12.80
CA ARG A 6 1.94 -10.79 12.75
C ARG A 6 2.60 -9.73 11.86
N ARG A 7 3.93 -9.54 11.98
CA ARG A 7 4.70 -8.60 11.14
C ARG A 7 4.68 -9.01 9.67
N GLN A 8 4.97 -10.27 9.37
CA GLN A 8 4.91 -10.80 8.00
C GLN A 8 3.53 -10.64 7.38
N ARG A 9 2.46 -10.88 8.15
CA ARG A 9 1.09 -10.68 7.70
C ARG A 9 0.78 -9.22 7.40
N GLN A 10 1.26 -8.28 8.22
CA GLN A 10 1.09 -6.84 7.99
C GLN A 10 1.88 -6.36 6.77
N MET A 11 3.08 -6.89 6.53
CA MET A 11 3.86 -6.59 5.33
C MET A 11 3.16 -7.11 4.08
N CYS A 12 2.68 -8.35 4.10
CA CYS A 12 1.94 -8.95 2.99
C CYS A 12 0.70 -8.12 2.61
N ILE A 13 -0.07 -7.61 3.58
CA ILE A 13 -1.23 -6.74 3.31
C ILE A 13 -0.80 -5.42 2.65
N ARG A 14 0.26 -4.77 3.14
CA ARG A 14 0.80 -3.53 2.57
C ARG A 14 1.30 -3.72 1.14
N ASP A 15 2.07 -4.79 0.94
CA ASP A 15 2.61 -5.14 -0.38
C ASP A 15 1.51 -5.44 -1.37
N ARG A 16 0.46 -6.14 -0.94
CA ARG A 16 -0.72 -6.39 -1.76
C ARG A 16 -1.44 -5.11 -2.16
N LEU A 17 -1.68 -4.20 -1.21
CA LEU A 17 -2.33 -2.91 -1.49
C LEU A 17 -1.49 -2.07 -2.44
N SER A 18 -0.16 -2.03 -2.25
CA SER A 18 0.73 -1.30 -3.15
C SER A 18 0.77 -1.92 -4.55
N ALA A 19 0.80 -3.25 -4.66
CA ALA A 19 0.76 -3.93 -5.96
C ALA A 19 -0.56 -3.65 -6.70
N ILE A 20 -1.70 -3.70 -6.01
CA ILE A 20 -3.00 -3.37 -6.60
C ILE A 20 -3.03 -1.91 -7.06
N ALA A 21 -2.50 -0.97 -6.26
CA ALA A 21 -2.42 0.43 -6.66
C ALA A 21 -1.59 0.60 -7.94
N VAL A 22 -0.43 -0.04 -8.02
CA VAL A 22 0.42 -0.02 -9.23
C VAL A 22 -0.31 -0.60 -10.44
N ASP A 23 -0.97 -1.75 -10.31
CA ASP A 23 -1.75 -2.38 -11.40
C ASP A 23 -2.88 -1.47 -11.91
N LYS A 24 -3.44 -0.63 -11.03
CA LYS A 24 -4.48 0.36 -11.38
C LYS A 24 -3.92 1.73 -11.81
N GLY A 25 -2.61 1.85 -12.03
CA GLY A 25 -1.97 3.11 -12.43
C GLY A 25 -1.97 4.18 -11.32
N VAL A 26 -2.16 3.78 -10.06
CA VAL A 26 -2.10 4.68 -8.91
C VAL A 26 -0.72 4.58 -8.27
N GLN A 27 -0.09 5.71 -7.99
CA GLN A 27 1.21 5.77 -7.31
C GLN A 27 1.04 5.51 -5.81
N PRO A 28 1.49 4.37 -5.26
CA PRO A 28 1.51 4.16 -3.82
C PRO A 28 2.70 4.87 -3.18
N VAL A 29 2.47 5.41 -1.98
CA VAL A 29 3.48 5.95 -1.07
C VAL A 29 3.35 5.22 0.26
N ILE A 30 4.44 4.66 0.73
CA ILE A 30 4.47 3.93 2.01
C ILE A 30 4.73 4.92 3.14
N VAL A 31 3.75 5.09 4.01
CA VAL A 31 3.87 5.98 5.17
C VAL A 31 3.94 5.15 6.44
N CYS A 32 5.07 5.22 7.13
CA CYS A 32 5.29 4.61 8.43
C CYS A 32 5.00 5.63 9.52
N THR A 33 3.86 5.51 10.19
CA THR A 33 3.50 6.33 11.35
C THR A 33 4.16 5.78 12.61
N LYS A 34 4.29 6.61 13.65
CA LYS A 34 4.88 6.24 14.95
C LYS A 34 6.32 5.73 14.81
N ALA A 35 7.10 6.41 14.00
CA ALA A 35 8.50 6.08 13.77
C ALA A 35 9.38 6.17 15.03
N ASP A 36 8.88 6.86 16.07
CA ASP A 36 9.45 6.98 17.40
C ASP A 36 9.41 5.67 18.22
N LEU A 37 8.47 4.77 17.91
CA LEU A 37 8.29 3.51 18.66
C LEU A 37 9.19 2.35 18.19
N GLY A 38 10.11 2.58 17.25
CA GLY A 38 11.09 1.59 16.77
C GLY A 38 10.68 0.84 15.49
N GLU A 39 11.63 0.12 14.90
CA GLU A 39 11.47 -0.75 13.70
C GLU A 39 11.28 -0.04 12.34
N VAL A 40 11.44 1.27 12.29
CA VAL A 40 11.41 2.02 11.03
C VAL A 40 12.46 1.50 10.06
N GLU A 41 13.66 1.20 10.57
CA GLU A 41 14.80 0.78 9.76
C GLU A 41 14.57 -0.53 9.02
N PHE A 42 13.93 -1.50 9.67
CA PHE A 42 13.54 -2.74 9.01
C PHE A 42 12.56 -2.51 7.85
N LEU A 43 11.57 -1.62 8.04
CA LEU A 43 10.63 -1.26 6.99
C LEU A 43 11.31 -0.42 5.90
N ARG A 44 12.11 0.55 6.29
CA ARG A 44 12.88 1.39 5.38
C ARG A 44 13.72 0.51 4.46
N SER A 45 14.54 -0.38 4.99
CA SER A 45 15.42 -1.26 4.19
C SER A 45 14.65 -2.18 3.24
N ALA A 46 13.42 -2.58 3.60
CA ALA A 46 12.57 -3.38 2.71
C ALA A 46 12.06 -2.57 1.51
N TYR A 47 11.73 -1.27 1.71
CA TYR A 47 11.17 -0.41 0.66
C TYR A 47 12.23 0.42 -0.08
N GLU A 48 13.40 0.67 0.47
CA GLU A 48 14.53 1.31 -0.24
C GLU A 48 14.94 0.55 -1.50
N ARG A 49 14.78 -0.79 -1.49
CA ARG A 49 15.04 -1.63 -2.66
C ARG A 49 13.82 -1.77 -3.59
N SER A 50 12.69 -1.21 -3.20
CA SER A 50 11.55 -1.01 -4.07
C SER A 50 11.61 0.42 -4.61
N THR A 51 11.05 0.67 -5.76
CA THR A 51 10.95 2.04 -6.29
C THR A 51 9.81 2.84 -5.66
N LEU A 52 9.21 2.31 -4.58
CA LEU A 52 8.10 2.94 -3.88
C LEU A 52 8.63 3.96 -2.87
N PRO A 53 8.15 5.21 -2.89
CA PRO A 53 8.49 6.20 -1.88
C PRO A 53 8.14 5.73 -0.47
N PHE A 54 9.04 5.98 0.48
CA PHE A 54 8.87 5.63 1.88
C PHE A 54 9.07 6.86 2.75
N ILE A 55 8.06 7.19 3.56
CA ILE A 55 8.07 8.32 4.48
C ILE A 55 7.90 7.78 5.91
N ALA A 56 8.81 8.15 6.80
CA ALA A 56 8.68 7.90 8.24
C ALA A 56 8.14 9.16 8.93
N ILE A 57 7.09 9.02 9.74
CA ILE A 57 6.49 10.14 10.46
C ILE A 57 6.77 9.98 11.96
N ARG A 58 7.31 11.04 12.53
CA ARG A 58 7.43 11.25 13.97
C ARG A 58 6.52 12.39 14.39
N TYR A 59 5.52 12.09 15.20
CA TYR A 59 4.56 13.11 15.62
C TYR A 59 5.11 14.07 16.68
N ASP A 60 6.12 13.65 17.46
CA ASP A 60 6.80 14.43 18.47
C ASP A 60 7.61 15.60 17.88
N SER A 61 8.31 15.36 16.78
CA SER A 61 9.16 16.33 16.08
C SER A 61 8.51 16.95 14.84
N GLY A 62 7.42 16.35 14.33
CA GLY A 62 6.82 16.73 13.05
C GLY A 62 7.58 16.21 11.83
N GLU A 63 8.64 15.41 12.01
CA GLU A 63 9.43 14.84 10.92
C GLU A 63 8.54 14.02 9.98
N GLY A 64 8.76 14.17 8.68
CA GLY A 64 8.03 13.47 7.61
C GLY A 64 6.68 14.09 7.23
N LEU A 65 6.11 15.00 8.05
CA LEU A 65 4.81 15.61 7.74
C LEU A 65 4.87 16.50 6.50
N ASP A 66 5.96 17.25 6.31
CA ASP A 66 6.12 18.13 5.15
C ASP A 66 6.27 17.32 3.86
N GLU A 67 6.93 16.17 3.90
CA GLU A 67 6.99 15.26 2.75
C GLU A 67 5.60 14.76 2.35
N VAL A 68 4.76 14.40 3.35
CA VAL A 68 3.37 13.99 3.08
C VAL A 68 2.58 15.14 2.46
N ARG A 69 2.74 16.38 2.95
CA ARG A 69 2.09 17.57 2.36
C ARG A 69 2.51 17.78 0.90
N GLN A 70 3.79 17.61 0.60
CA GLN A 70 4.31 17.71 -0.78
C GLN A 70 3.72 16.63 -1.70
N TRP A 71 3.53 15.41 -1.19
CA TRP A 71 2.88 14.34 -1.95
C TRP A 71 1.40 14.62 -2.23
N ILE A 72 0.69 15.30 -1.34
CA ILE A 72 -0.71 15.69 -1.52
C ILE A 72 -0.82 16.83 -2.55
N SER A 73 0.15 17.74 -2.61
CA SER A 73 0.11 18.92 -3.48
C SER A 73 -0.10 18.55 -4.94
N GLY A 74 -1.16 19.12 -5.54
CA GLY A 74 -1.55 18.88 -6.93
C GLY A 74 -2.15 17.50 -7.22
N ARG A 75 -2.43 16.67 -6.19
CA ARG A 75 -2.92 15.29 -6.37
C ARG A 75 -4.20 15.03 -5.59
N LEU A 76 -4.92 13.98 -6.00
CA LEU A 76 -5.96 13.36 -5.19
C LEU A 76 -5.34 12.15 -4.48
N CYS A 77 -5.32 12.18 -3.16
CA CYS A 77 -4.75 11.14 -2.31
C CYS A 77 -5.82 10.46 -1.46
N ALA A 78 -5.61 9.20 -1.12
CA ALA A 78 -6.41 8.47 -0.15
C ALA A 78 -5.50 7.70 0.82
N PHE A 79 -5.87 7.63 2.11
CA PHE A 79 -5.12 6.88 3.10
C PHE A 79 -5.68 5.47 3.26
N CYS A 80 -4.87 4.46 2.91
CA CYS A 80 -5.20 3.05 3.05
C CYS A 80 -4.34 2.38 4.13
N GLY A 81 -4.84 1.32 4.73
CA GLY A 81 -4.10 0.52 5.70
C GLY A 81 -5.01 -0.05 6.79
N ASN A 82 -4.47 -0.94 7.61
CA ASN A 82 -5.21 -1.63 8.67
C ASN A 82 -5.78 -0.68 9.73
N SER A 83 -6.74 -1.17 10.51
CA SER A 83 -7.22 -0.43 11.69
C SER A 83 -6.07 -0.24 12.69
N GLY A 84 -6.03 0.92 13.33
CA GLY A 84 -5.02 1.25 14.35
C GLY A 84 -3.64 1.64 13.84
N VAL A 85 -3.40 1.69 12.53
CA VAL A 85 -2.09 2.13 11.97
C VAL A 85 -1.89 3.65 11.99
N GLY A 86 -2.84 4.43 12.52
CA GLY A 86 -2.67 5.86 12.68
C GLY A 86 -3.20 6.73 11.54
N LYS A 87 -4.05 6.20 10.64
CA LYS A 87 -4.65 6.99 9.54
C LYS A 87 -5.41 8.22 10.03
N SER A 88 -6.32 8.03 10.98
CA SER A 88 -7.09 9.14 11.57
C SER A 88 -6.19 10.12 12.30
N THR A 89 -5.16 9.65 13.01
CA THR A 89 -4.17 10.52 13.65
C THR A 89 -3.45 11.36 12.61
N LEU A 90 -3.01 10.75 11.51
CA LEU A 90 -2.35 11.47 10.42
C LEU A 90 -3.28 12.50 9.79
N LEU A 91 -4.53 12.11 9.49
CA LEU A 91 -5.51 13.01 8.91
C LEU A 91 -5.78 14.21 9.83
N ASN A 92 -5.99 13.99 11.14
CA ASN A 92 -6.21 15.04 12.12
C ASN A 92 -4.98 15.94 12.31
N THR A 93 -3.78 15.38 12.22
CA THR A 93 -2.53 16.16 12.27
C THR A 93 -2.37 17.04 11.03
N LEU A 94 -2.74 16.55 9.86
CA LEU A 94 -2.68 17.30 8.61
C LEU A 94 -3.80 18.35 8.52
N LEU A 95 -5.00 18.03 9.00
CA LEU A 95 -6.22 18.83 8.87
C LEU A 95 -6.87 19.11 10.25
N PRO A 96 -6.23 19.85 11.13
CA PRO A 96 -6.76 20.10 12.48
C PRO A 96 -8.12 20.85 12.49
N GLN A 97 -8.50 21.50 11.39
CA GLN A 97 -9.78 22.20 11.27
C GLN A 97 -10.91 21.30 10.75
N ALA A 98 -10.61 20.20 10.08
CA ALA A 98 -11.61 19.28 9.50
C ALA A 98 -12.47 18.58 10.58
N GLU A 99 -11.94 18.37 11.78
CA GLU A 99 -12.71 17.83 12.92
C GLU A 99 -13.88 18.75 13.33
N ARG A 100 -13.72 20.06 13.21
CA ARG A 100 -14.77 21.02 13.59
C ARG A 100 -15.90 21.04 12.57
N GLU A 101 -15.61 20.86 11.30
CA GLU A 101 -16.61 20.86 10.24
C GLU A 101 -17.36 19.53 10.17
N THR A 102 -16.66 18.39 10.29
CA THR A 102 -17.30 17.07 10.30
C THR A 102 -18.16 16.84 11.54
N SER A 103 -17.75 17.35 12.70
CA SER A 103 -18.59 17.30 13.90
C SER A 103 -19.83 18.18 13.78
N ALA A 104 -19.76 19.33 13.11
CA ALA A 104 -20.91 20.20 12.86
C ALA A 104 -21.89 19.61 11.83
N ILE A 105 -21.39 18.92 10.81
CA ILE A 105 -22.21 18.24 9.79
C ILE A 105 -22.86 16.97 10.36
N SER A 106 -22.12 16.19 11.15
CA SER A 106 -22.65 14.97 11.78
C SER A 106 -23.71 15.25 12.86
N GLN A 107 -23.69 16.41 13.48
CA GLN A 107 -24.75 16.84 14.41
C GLN A 107 -26.03 17.33 13.68
N LYS A 108 -25.90 17.83 12.44
CA LYS A 108 -27.06 18.26 11.63
C LYS A 108 -27.78 17.13 10.92
N LEU A 109 -27.09 16.03 10.61
CA LEU A 109 -27.66 14.82 10.04
C LEU A 109 -28.00 13.86 11.20
N GLY A 110 -29.22 13.99 11.74
CA GLY A 110 -29.73 13.12 12.80
C GLY A 110 -29.42 11.65 12.55
N ARG A 111 -28.91 10.95 13.57
CA ARG A 111 -28.52 9.53 13.59
C ARG A 111 -29.62 8.64 13.00
N GLY A 112 -29.63 8.48 11.70
CA GLY A 112 -30.34 7.43 10.98
C GLY A 112 -29.40 6.24 10.78
N ARG A 113 -29.81 5.10 11.24
CA ARG A 113 -29.11 3.81 11.22
C ARG A 113 -29.12 3.20 9.82
N HIS A 114 -28.43 3.82 8.83
CA HIS A 114 -28.13 3.21 7.54
C HIS A 114 -26.74 3.66 7.11
N THR A 115 -25.83 2.69 6.98
CA THR A 115 -24.44 2.79 6.55
C THR A 115 -24.32 3.23 5.09
N THR A 116 -24.57 4.48 4.80
CA THR A 116 -24.13 5.10 3.55
C THR A 116 -22.63 5.41 3.73
N ARG A 117 -21.79 4.72 3.00
CA ARG A 117 -20.35 4.98 2.95
C ARG A 117 -20.14 6.22 2.08
N GLU A 118 -20.30 7.38 2.65
CA GLU A 118 -19.99 8.63 1.94
C GLU A 118 -18.47 8.83 1.95
N VAL A 119 -17.92 9.09 0.76
CA VAL A 119 -16.53 9.51 0.61
C VAL A 119 -16.49 11.01 0.80
N THR A 120 -15.78 11.47 1.82
CA THR A 120 -15.56 12.90 2.05
C THR A 120 -14.24 13.31 1.41
N ILE A 121 -14.25 14.39 0.62
CA ILE A 121 -13.06 14.94 -0.01
C ILE A 121 -12.73 16.26 0.68
N PHE A 122 -11.51 16.37 1.19
CA PHE A 122 -10.96 17.59 1.78
C PHE A 122 -9.98 18.25 0.83
N GLU A 123 -10.09 19.55 0.63
CA GLU A 123 -9.07 20.33 -0.08
C GLU A 123 -7.99 20.77 0.92
N ALA A 124 -6.74 20.40 0.65
CA ALA A 124 -5.61 20.73 1.51
C ALA A 124 -4.29 20.75 0.74
N PHE A 125 -3.38 21.63 1.13
CA PHE A 125 -2.00 21.70 0.59
C PHE A 125 -1.95 21.83 -0.94
N GLY A 126 -2.94 22.46 -1.58
CA GLY A 126 -3.05 22.57 -3.03
C GLY A 126 -3.44 21.26 -3.74
N GLY A 127 -3.89 20.26 -3.00
CA GLY A 127 -4.41 18.99 -3.50
C GLY A 127 -5.70 18.57 -2.79
N ARG A 128 -6.05 17.30 -2.86
CA ARG A 128 -7.28 16.73 -2.29
C ARG A 128 -7.01 15.44 -1.54
N ILE A 129 -7.67 15.26 -0.41
CA ILE A 129 -7.60 14.04 0.39
C ILE A 129 -8.99 13.44 0.43
N ALA A 130 -9.15 12.20 -0.04
CA ALA A 130 -10.36 11.41 0.10
C ALA A 130 -10.32 10.65 1.42
N ASP A 131 -11.22 10.96 2.36
CA ASP A 131 -11.50 10.11 3.50
C ASP A 131 -12.60 9.13 3.11
N THR A 132 -12.24 7.87 3.11
CA THR A 132 -13.14 6.78 2.74
C THR A 132 -13.42 5.94 3.98
N PRO A 133 -14.53 6.19 4.71
CA PRO A 133 -14.93 5.38 5.85
C PRO A 133 -15.11 3.91 5.40
N GLY A 134 -14.28 3.01 5.93
CA GLY A 134 -14.29 1.60 5.56
C GLY A 134 -13.21 1.16 4.56
N PHE A 135 -12.47 2.05 3.91
CA PHE A 135 -11.19 1.70 3.28
C PHE A 135 -10.12 1.35 4.33
N ALA A 136 -10.42 1.65 5.58
CA ALA A 136 -9.63 1.22 6.73
C ALA A 136 -9.55 -0.30 6.88
N SER A 137 -10.54 -1.03 6.39
CA SER A 137 -10.61 -2.49 6.32
C SER A 137 -10.85 -2.94 4.89
N LEU A 138 -10.09 -2.41 3.93
CA LEU A 138 -9.90 -3.18 2.72
C LEU A 138 -9.33 -4.52 3.17
N GLU A 139 -10.24 -5.47 3.40
CA GLU A 139 -9.86 -6.86 3.37
C GLU A 139 -9.04 -6.99 2.09
N ALA A 140 -7.76 -7.26 2.23
CA ALA A 140 -6.83 -7.31 1.08
C ALA A 140 -7.39 -8.22 -0.03
N ASN A 141 -8.28 -9.14 0.31
CA ASN A 141 -9.00 -10.03 -0.58
C ASN A 141 -10.12 -9.34 -1.39
N ARG A 142 -10.58 -8.14 -0.97
CA ARG A 142 -11.59 -7.34 -1.71
C ARG A 142 -10.98 -6.16 -2.46
N ALA A 143 -9.72 -5.84 -2.20
CA ALA A 143 -9.09 -4.64 -2.74
C ALA A 143 -8.85 -4.71 -4.27
N GLY A 144 -8.86 -5.89 -4.85
CA GLY A 144 -8.72 -6.09 -6.29
C GLY A 144 -7.99 -7.38 -6.63
N PHE A 145 -8.28 -7.89 -7.80
CA PHE A 145 -7.64 -9.04 -8.40
C PHE A 145 -6.59 -8.54 -9.40
N ILE A 146 -5.36 -9.04 -9.31
CA ILE A 146 -4.32 -8.80 -10.31
C ILE A 146 -4.14 -10.11 -11.07
N PRO A 147 -4.36 -10.15 -12.40
CA PRO A 147 -4.07 -11.32 -13.20
C PRO A 147 -2.59 -11.73 -13.09
N LYS A 148 -2.31 -13.02 -13.17
CA LYS A 148 -0.92 -13.52 -13.05
C LYS A 148 0.03 -12.89 -14.08
N GLU A 149 -0.49 -12.53 -15.25
CA GLU A 149 0.24 -11.90 -16.34
C GLU A 149 0.70 -10.48 -16.01
N ASN A 150 -0.07 -9.78 -15.13
CA ASN A 150 0.22 -8.41 -14.72
C ASN A 150 1.01 -8.36 -13.40
N LEU A 151 1.06 -9.48 -12.67
CA LEU A 151 1.57 -9.46 -11.30
C LEU A 151 3.05 -9.06 -11.22
N GLU A 152 3.88 -9.46 -12.18
CA GLU A 152 5.30 -9.07 -12.25
C GLU A 152 5.48 -7.56 -12.43
N HIS A 153 4.56 -6.92 -13.16
CA HIS A 153 4.56 -5.47 -13.38
C HIS A 153 4.02 -4.68 -12.18
N ALA A 154 3.25 -5.33 -11.30
CA ALA A 154 2.74 -4.74 -10.06
C ALA A 154 3.81 -4.61 -8.95
N PHE A 155 5.01 -5.16 -9.20
CA PHE A 155 6.20 -5.01 -8.37
C PHE A 155 7.27 -4.21 -9.16
N PRO A 156 7.26 -2.87 -9.08
CA PRO A 156 8.08 -2.02 -9.94
C PRO A 156 9.58 -2.32 -9.87
N GLU A 157 10.04 -2.81 -8.72
CA GLU A 157 11.43 -3.23 -8.52
C GLU A 157 11.87 -4.41 -9.40
N PHE A 158 10.93 -5.16 -9.98
CA PHE A 158 11.25 -6.22 -10.93
C PHE A 158 11.53 -5.67 -12.34
N GLY A 159 11.02 -4.47 -12.65
CA GLY A 159 11.09 -3.84 -13.97
C GLY A 159 12.47 -3.96 -14.65
N PRO A 160 13.60 -3.63 -13.97
CA PRO A 160 14.93 -3.75 -14.56
C PRO A 160 15.33 -5.18 -14.98
N TYR A 161 14.64 -6.21 -14.49
CA TYR A 161 14.99 -7.61 -14.72
C TYR A 161 14.00 -8.35 -15.62
N LEU A 162 12.84 -7.74 -15.88
CA LEU A 162 11.82 -8.33 -16.77
C LEU A 162 12.37 -8.46 -18.19
N GLY A 163 12.05 -9.58 -18.85
CA GLY A 163 12.56 -9.87 -20.18
C GLY A 163 14.02 -10.38 -20.23
N GLN A 164 14.74 -10.44 -19.10
CA GLN A 164 16.13 -10.92 -19.02
C GLN A 164 16.24 -12.38 -18.55
N CYS A 165 15.10 -13.04 -18.28
CA CYS A 165 15.08 -14.44 -17.88
C CYS A 165 15.39 -15.37 -19.06
N GLN A 166 15.98 -16.53 -18.79
CA GLN A 166 16.29 -17.54 -19.81
C GLN A 166 15.03 -18.04 -20.54
N PHE A 167 13.88 -18.06 -19.87
CA PHE A 167 12.63 -18.58 -20.43
C PHE A 167 11.60 -17.47 -20.56
N THR A 168 10.90 -17.44 -21.69
CA THR A 168 9.72 -16.59 -21.89
C THR A 168 8.60 -17.07 -20.97
N GLY A 169 7.88 -16.12 -20.32
CA GLY A 169 6.80 -16.44 -19.38
C GLY A 169 7.30 -17.01 -18.05
N CYS A 170 8.52 -16.65 -17.66
CA CYS A 170 9.09 -17.00 -16.36
C CYS A 170 8.18 -16.51 -15.23
N SER A 171 7.85 -17.37 -14.27
CA SER A 171 7.07 -16.98 -13.09
C SER A 171 7.91 -16.37 -11.97
N HIS A 172 9.23 -16.27 -12.17
CA HIS A 172 10.23 -15.73 -11.23
C HIS A 172 10.30 -16.48 -9.89
N ARG A 173 9.88 -17.75 -9.83
CA ARG A 173 9.77 -18.53 -8.59
C ARG A 173 10.80 -19.64 -8.45
N SER A 174 10.88 -20.51 -9.44
CA SER A 174 11.74 -21.71 -9.38
C SER A 174 12.59 -21.91 -10.63
N GLU A 175 12.36 -21.13 -11.68
CA GLU A 175 12.98 -21.31 -12.98
C GLU A 175 14.50 -21.06 -12.93
N LYS A 176 15.26 -21.90 -13.62
CA LYS A 176 16.69 -21.69 -13.83
C LYS A 176 16.91 -20.47 -14.72
N GLY A 177 17.99 -19.71 -14.46
CA GLY A 177 18.30 -18.53 -15.27
C GLY A 177 17.28 -17.39 -15.13
N CYS A 178 16.58 -17.30 -13.99
CA CYS A 178 15.66 -16.21 -13.70
C CYS A 178 16.44 -14.99 -13.23
N ALA A 179 16.31 -13.86 -13.94
CA ALA A 179 17.01 -12.61 -13.63
C ALA A 179 16.52 -11.97 -12.30
N VAL A 180 15.22 -12.06 -12.00
CA VAL A 180 14.65 -11.57 -10.74
C VAL A 180 15.23 -12.33 -9.55
N ARG A 181 15.34 -13.67 -9.64
CA ARG A 181 15.93 -14.48 -8.57
C ARG A 181 17.43 -14.25 -8.42
N ALA A 182 18.14 -14.01 -9.51
CA ALA A 182 19.55 -13.63 -9.46
C ALA A 182 19.71 -12.29 -8.71
N ALA A 183 18.93 -11.29 -9.05
CA ALA A 183 18.92 -10.00 -8.38
C ALA A 183 18.57 -10.11 -6.89
N LEU A 184 17.65 -11.01 -6.53
CA LEU A 184 17.32 -11.30 -5.12
C LEU A 184 18.53 -11.90 -4.39
N ALA A 185 19.19 -12.91 -4.99
CA ALA A 185 20.37 -13.55 -4.40
C ALA A 185 21.54 -12.59 -4.20
N GLU A 186 21.67 -11.58 -5.06
CA GLU A 186 22.64 -10.50 -4.95
C GLU A 186 22.24 -9.37 -3.97
N GLY A 187 21.07 -9.51 -3.32
CA GLY A 187 20.58 -8.51 -2.36
C GLY A 187 20.06 -7.21 -2.99
N ARG A 188 19.85 -7.18 -4.31
CA ARG A 188 19.30 -6.02 -5.03
C ARG A 188 17.79 -5.88 -4.87
N LEU A 189 17.10 -6.94 -4.48
CA LEU A 189 15.67 -6.97 -4.17
C LEU A 189 15.44 -7.32 -2.71
N SER A 190 14.33 -6.86 -2.15
CA SER A 190 13.93 -7.22 -0.79
C SER A 190 13.32 -8.61 -0.74
N GLN A 191 13.84 -9.47 0.15
CA GLN A 191 13.30 -10.82 0.36
C GLN A 191 11.81 -10.78 0.74
N THR A 192 11.41 -9.86 1.62
CA THR A 192 10.03 -9.76 2.09
C THR A 192 9.06 -9.36 0.97
N ARG A 193 9.49 -8.47 0.07
CA ARG A 193 8.72 -8.07 -1.11
C ARG A 193 8.60 -9.23 -2.10
N TYR A 194 9.69 -9.93 -2.34
CA TYR A 194 9.68 -11.13 -3.18
C TYR A 194 8.78 -12.25 -2.60
N ASP A 195 8.80 -12.46 -1.29
CA ASP A 195 7.91 -13.43 -0.63
C ASP A 195 6.44 -13.03 -0.79
N SER A 196 6.12 -11.73 -0.71
CA SER A 196 4.78 -11.20 -0.97
C SER A 196 4.34 -11.44 -2.42
N TYR A 197 5.25 -11.25 -3.40
CA TYR A 197 5.00 -11.59 -4.79
C TYR A 197 4.68 -13.08 -4.95
N CYS A 198 5.52 -13.95 -4.39
CA CYS A 198 5.31 -15.40 -4.47
C CYS A 198 3.98 -15.83 -3.88
N ALA A 199 3.60 -15.27 -2.73
CA ALA A 199 2.31 -15.56 -2.09
C ALA A 199 1.13 -15.10 -2.97
N MET A 200 1.19 -13.91 -3.55
CA MET A 200 0.15 -13.42 -4.46
C MET A 200 0.08 -14.24 -5.74
N TYR A 201 1.22 -14.65 -6.29
CA TYR A 201 1.26 -15.51 -7.48
C TYR A 201 0.59 -16.88 -7.22
N GLU A 202 0.84 -17.51 -6.06
CA GLU A 202 0.19 -18.76 -5.68
C GLU A 202 -1.33 -18.68 -5.68
N GLU A 203 -1.88 -17.53 -5.25
CA GLU A 203 -3.32 -17.33 -5.20
C GLU A 203 -3.96 -17.20 -6.59
N VAL A 204 -3.21 -16.71 -7.59
CA VAL A 204 -3.76 -16.39 -8.91
C VAL A 204 -3.31 -17.31 -10.03
N LYS A 205 -2.29 -18.16 -9.82
CA LYS A 205 -1.67 -19.00 -10.87
C LYS A 205 -2.65 -19.92 -11.61
N ASP A 206 -3.64 -20.44 -10.89
CA ASP A 206 -4.62 -21.41 -11.40
C ASP A 206 -5.99 -20.78 -11.71
N VAL A 207 -6.13 -19.45 -11.50
CA VAL A 207 -7.38 -18.72 -11.79
C VAL A 207 -7.54 -18.57 -13.29
N LYS A 208 -8.60 -19.16 -13.84
CA LYS A 208 -8.93 -19.09 -15.27
C LYS A 208 -9.68 -17.79 -15.59
N ASP A 209 -9.62 -17.32 -16.83
CA ASP A 209 -10.19 -16.04 -17.27
C ASP A 209 -11.68 -15.89 -16.90
N TRP A 210 -12.46 -16.95 -17.01
CA TRP A 210 -13.87 -16.95 -16.68
C TRP A 210 -14.18 -16.91 -15.17
N GLN A 211 -13.18 -17.17 -14.32
CA GLN A 211 -13.26 -17.08 -12.85
C GLN A 211 -12.83 -15.72 -12.33
N ARG A 212 -12.29 -14.86 -13.18
CA ARG A 212 -11.84 -13.53 -12.80
C ARG A 212 -13.03 -12.68 -12.33
N PRO A 213 -12.90 -11.90 -11.25
CA PRO A 213 -13.93 -10.96 -10.84
C PRO A 213 -14.23 -9.99 -12.00
N LYS A 214 -15.50 -9.80 -12.32
CA LYS A 214 -15.89 -8.73 -13.25
C LYS A 214 -15.66 -7.39 -12.54
N VAL A 215 -14.85 -6.54 -13.12
CA VAL A 215 -14.59 -5.16 -12.67
C VAL A 215 -15.80 -4.30 -12.97
#